data_dac8050a58187c8b5cfcdc89c7eab5de
#
_entry.id   dac8050a58187c8b5cfcdc89c7eab5de
#
_cell.length_a   1.000
_cell.length_b   1.000
_cell.length_c   1.000
_cell.angle_alpha   90.00
_cell.angle_beta   90.00
_cell.angle_gamma   90.00
#
_symmetry.space_group_name_H-M   'P 1'
#
loop_
_entity.id
_entity.type
_entity.pdbx_description
1 polymer ?
#
loop_
_entity_poly.entity_id
_entity_poly.type
_entity_poly.pdbx_seq_one_letter_code
_entity_poly.pdbx_strand_id
1 'polypeptide(L)'
;MNTIPLTLDAYKPTYTVLGGGRGSGCRDGFPVSVLLLNRGPMLYRAEMIQELVRVGFESIVSMELIGDSPELEGLASRYPQVRFICLHEAANLGVRVNIGMRESCSPFVFVLWNDQRLATSTLSSRFFDKVVDLDAACLVPTLNDATGSPVPSISHPAQSGKAFRVVPLPPKADGEKSLYPFDACGIYSREKFMLLGGFDWTIGNPYWQKLDFGMRAWLWGETIRYAQALRLNYDGAPPAEDTTPDADYGRFWFKNLA
;
A
#
# COMPACT_ATOMS: atom_id res chain seq x y z
N MET A 1 -22.19 -12.52 -11.49
CA MET A 1 -20.82 -12.98 -11.25
C MET A 1 -20.35 -12.40 -9.93
N ASN A 2 -19.72 -13.19 -9.09
CA ASN A 2 -19.18 -12.69 -7.83
C ASN A 2 -17.84 -12.02 -8.15
N THR A 3 -17.80 -10.69 -8.19
CA THR A 3 -16.58 -9.91 -8.50
C THR A 3 -15.65 -9.77 -7.31
N ILE A 4 -16.09 -10.23 -6.11
CA ILE A 4 -15.25 -10.22 -4.92
C ILE A 4 -14.29 -11.41 -5.03
N PRO A 5 -12.97 -11.19 -4.98
CA PRO A 5 -12.03 -12.31 -5.00
C PRO A 5 -12.26 -13.20 -3.78
N LEU A 6 -12.11 -14.50 -3.95
CA LEU A 6 -12.13 -15.52 -2.88
C LEU A 6 -10.95 -15.39 -1.90
N THR A 7 -10.51 -14.18 -1.54
CA THR A 7 -9.11 -13.92 -1.41
C THR A 7 -8.60 -13.85 0.01
N LEU A 8 -9.25 -13.11 0.88
CA LEU A 8 -8.67 -12.89 2.20
C LEU A 8 -8.74 -14.13 3.10
N ASP A 9 -9.69 -15.01 2.87
CA ASP A 9 -9.90 -16.22 3.68
C ASP A 9 -9.47 -17.51 3.00
N ALA A 10 -9.35 -17.52 1.68
CA ALA A 10 -8.97 -18.71 0.90
C ALA A 10 -7.47 -19.01 0.93
N TYR A 11 -6.61 -17.98 1.02
CA TYR A 11 -5.16 -18.15 1.12
C TYR A 11 -4.67 -17.69 2.50
N LYS A 12 -4.10 -18.63 3.26
CA LYS A 12 -3.53 -18.39 4.59
C LYS A 12 -2.04 -18.68 4.57
N PRO A 13 -1.21 -17.72 4.13
CA PRO A 13 0.23 -17.89 4.17
C PRO A 13 0.70 -18.04 5.63
N THR A 14 1.74 -18.83 5.84
CA THR A 14 2.37 -18.98 7.15
C THR A 14 3.38 -17.88 7.39
N TYR A 15 3.34 -17.27 8.56
CA TYR A 15 4.29 -16.24 8.98
C TYR A 15 4.49 -16.23 10.49
N THR A 16 5.61 -15.71 10.93
CA THR A 16 5.92 -15.45 12.34
C THR A 16 5.84 -13.95 12.60
N VAL A 17 5.34 -13.57 13.77
CA VAL A 17 5.30 -12.17 14.22
C VAL A 17 6.33 -11.97 15.33
N LEU A 18 7.26 -11.03 15.12
CA LEU A 18 8.22 -10.58 16.13
C LEU A 18 7.86 -9.16 16.59
N GLY A 19 8.04 -8.86 17.86
CA GLY A 19 7.70 -7.53 18.41
C GLY A 19 6.20 -7.29 18.55
N GLY A 20 5.82 -6.04 18.76
CA GLY A 20 4.41 -5.61 18.86
C GLY A 20 3.65 -6.32 19.98
N GLY A 21 4.20 -6.37 21.20
CA GLY A 21 3.58 -7.06 22.34
C GLY A 21 2.11 -6.64 22.53
N ARG A 22 1.26 -7.55 23.03
CA ARG A 22 -0.19 -7.39 23.26
C ARG A 22 -0.61 -6.21 24.15
N GLY A 23 0.32 -5.37 24.57
CA GLY A 23 0.09 -4.18 25.41
C GLY A 23 0.31 -2.85 24.71
N SER A 24 0.74 -2.83 23.42
CA SER A 24 0.75 -1.62 22.61
C SER A 24 -0.65 -1.40 21.99
N GLY A 25 -1.68 -1.36 22.84
CA GLY A 25 -2.98 -0.88 22.46
C GLY A 25 -2.85 0.52 21.85
N CYS A 26 -3.76 0.89 20.96
CA CYS A 26 -3.88 2.20 20.36
C CYS A 26 -3.32 3.27 21.27
N ARG A 27 -2.17 3.83 20.90
CA ARG A 27 -1.62 4.99 21.60
C ARG A 27 -2.43 6.20 21.17
N ASP A 28 -2.44 7.25 21.96
CA ASP A 28 -3.01 8.56 21.59
C ASP A 28 -2.23 9.19 20.43
N GLY A 29 -2.21 8.49 19.29
CA GLY A 29 -1.52 8.83 18.06
C GLY A 29 -2.50 9.10 16.92
N PHE A 30 -2.00 9.29 15.73
CA PHE A 30 -2.85 9.38 14.54
C PHE A 30 -3.57 8.05 14.31
N PRO A 31 -4.88 8.03 13.96
CA PRO A 31 -5.69 6.82 13.78
C PRO A 31 -5.30 6.06 12.49
N VAL A 32 -4.01 5.88 12.28
CA VAL A 32 -3.41 5.27 11.09
C VAL A 32 -2.34 4.28 11.53
N SER A 33 -2.49 3.04 11.07
CA SER A 33 -1.41 2.06 11.10
C SER A 33 -0.51 2.25 9.87
N VAL A 34 0.78 2.04 10.02
CA VAL A 34 1.71 2.00 8.89
C VAL A 34 1.99 0.56 8.49
N LEU A 35 1.89 0.26 7.22
CA LEU A 35 2.40 -0.97 6.62
C LEU A 35 3.65 -0.64 5.80
N LEU A 36 4.82 -0.96 6.36
CA LEU A 36 6.10 -0.81 5.70
C LEU A 36 6.41 -2.05 4.87
N LEU A 37 6.48 -1.88 3.57
CA LEU A 37 6.92 -2.91 2.63
C LEU A 37 8.42 -2.76 2.36
N ASN A 38 9.11 -3.90 2.28
CA ASN A 38 10.55 -3.91 2.06
C ASN A 38 10.89 -4.41 0.64
N ARG A 39 11.84 -3.72 -0.01
CA ARG A 39 12.50 -4.11 -1.26
C ARG A 39 13.94 -3.60 -1.28
N GLY A 40 14.79 -4.24 -2.07
CA GLY A 40 16.21 -3.87 -2.16
C GLY A 40 17.01 -4.14 -0.88
N PRO A 41 18.19 -3.50 -0.74
CA PRO A 41 19.08 -3.69 0.39
C PRO A 41 18.48 -3.19 1.70
N MET A 42 18.76 -3.89 2.80
CA MET A 42 18.17 -3.68 4.13
C MET A 42 18.68 -2.44 4.89
N LEU A 43 19.69 -1.76 4.40
CA LEU A 43 20.40 -0.67 5.08
C LEU A 43 19.53 0.51 5.52
N TYR A 44 18.47 0.80 4.78
CA TYR A 44 17.59 1.97 5.04
C TYR A 44 16.41 1.67 5.98
N ARG A 45 16.18 0.40 6.33
CA ARG A 45 15.01 -0.01 7.12
C ARG A 45 15.01 0.56 8.53
N ALA A 46 16.14 0.50 9.23
CA ALA A 46 16.24 0.98 10.61
C ALA A 46 15.97 2.49 10.71
N GLU A 47 16.47 3.28 9.75
CA GLU A 47 16.24 4.72 9.68
C GLU A 47 14.76 5.03 9.43
N MET A 48 14.14 4.33 8.47
CA MET A 48 12.72 4.48 8.17
C MET A 48 11.86 4.13 9.39
N ILE A 49 12.12 3.01 10.06
CA ILE A 49 11.40 2.63 11.28
C ILE A 49 11.54 3.72 12.36
N GLN A 50 12.75 4.26 12.55
CA GLN A 50 12.99 5.33 13.51
C GLN A 50 12.19 6.60 13.16
N GLU A 51 12.10 6.96 11.89
CA GLU A 51 11.32 8.09 11.41
C GLU A 51 9.82 7.87 11.68
N LEU A 52 9.28 6.72 11.29
CA LEU A 52 7.88 6.36 11.50
C LEU A 52 7.49 6.36 13.00
N VAL A 53 8.39 5.87 13.86
CA VAL A 53 8.18 5.89 15.31
C VAL A 53 8.13 7.32 15.86
N ARG A 54 8.96 8.24 15.32
CA ARG A 54 8.95 9.66 15.72
C ARG A 54 7.68 10.38 15.31
N VAL A 55 7.09 10.03 14.17
CA VAL A 55 5.82 10.62 13.70
C VAL A 55 4.67 10.28 14.64
N GLY A 56 4.71 9.13 15.31
CA GLY A 56 3.69 8.75 16.30
C GLY A 56 2.45 8.12 15.68
N PHE A 57 2.61 7.27 14.67
CA PHE A 57 1.52 6.43 14.18
C PHE A 57 1.03 5.45 15.25
N GLU A 58 -0.25 5.11 15.19
CA GLU A 58 -0.90 4.20 16.15
C GLU A 58 -0.23 2.82 16.20
N SER A 59 0.10 2.26 15.05
CA SER A 59 0.89 1.03 14.95
C SER A 59 1.77 1.01 13.70
N ILE A 60 2.85 0.24 13.75
CA ILE A 60 3.75 0.02 12.61
C ILE A 60 3.88 -1.48 12.39
N VAL A 61 3.55 -1.93 11.19
CA VAL A 61 3.72 -3.31 10.73
C VAL A 61 4.80 -3.30 9.64
N SER A 62 5.92 -4.00 9.86
CA SER A 62 6.98 -4.15 8.87
C SER A 62 6.89 -5.53 8.24
N MET A 63 6.78 -5.56 6.90
CA MET A 63 6.68 -6.80 6.13
C MET A 63 8.08 -7.26 5.71
N GLU A 64 8.54 -8.36 6.30
CA GLU A 64 9.89 -8.84 6.14
C GLU A 64 10.03 -9.89 5.05
N LEU A 65 11.18 -9.87 4.37
CA LEU A 65 11.55 -10.89 3.40
C LEU A 65 12.11 -12.13 4.12
N ILE A 66 12.00 -13.28 3.46
CA ILE A 66 12.52 -14.55 3.98
C ILE A 66 14.04 -14.47 4.15
N GLY A 67 14.56 -14.93 5.28
CA GLY A 67 16.01 -15.09 5.51
C GLY A 67 16.68 -14.05 6.42
N ASP A 68 15.94 -13.07 6.93
CA ASP A 68 16.49 -11.91 7.65
C ASP A 68 16.57 -12.07 9.19
N SER A 69 16.55 -13.29 9.68
CA SER A 69 16.28 -13.62 11.10
C SER A 69 17.19 -12.95 12.17
N PRO A 70 18.54 -12.95 12.07
CA PRO A 70 19.38 -12.43 13.18
C PRO A 70 19.28 -10.91 13.35
N GLU A 71 19.18 -10.15 12.27
CA GLU A 71 19.06 -8.69 12.34
C GLU A 71 17.68 -8.25 12.81
N LEU A 72 16.64 -9.04 12.51
CA LEU A 72 15.28 -8.75 12.92
C LEU A 72 15.07 -8.86 14.42
N GLU A 73 15.69 -9.80 15.09
CA GLU A 73 15.63 -9.92 16.57
C GLU A 73 16.22 -8.66 17.22
N GLY A 74 17.33 -8.15 16.67
CA GLY A 74 17.95 -6.90 17.12
C GLY A 74 17.02 -5.70 16.91
N LEU A 75 16.35 -5.61 15.75
CA LEU A 75 15.38 -4.55 15.47
C LEU A 75 14.13 -4.67 16.33
N ALA A 76 13.59 -5.87 16.52
CA ALA A 76 12.42 -6.10 17.36
C ALA A 76 12.70 -5.73 18.84
N SER A 77 13.91 -6.01 19.31
CA SER A 77 14.34 -5.60 20.64
C SER A 77 14.50 -4.09 20.78
N ARG A 78 15.00 -3.42 19.72
CA ARG A 78 15.19 -1.96 19.69
C ARG A 78 13.88 -1.19 19.51
N TYR A 79 12.93 -1.76 18.75
CA TYR A 79 11.62 -1.15 18.44
C TYR A 79 10.47 -2.08 18.83
N PRO A 80 10.23 -2.30 20.13
CA PRO A 80 9.25 -3.26 20.62
C PRO A 80 7.80 -2.91 20.24
N GLN A 81 7.52 -1.67 19.81
CA GLN A 81 6.23 -1.19 19.33
C GLN A 81 5.97 -1.55 17.85
N VAL A 82 6.99 -2.02 17.12
CA VAL A 82 6.87 -2.42 15.71
C VAL A 82 6.61 -3.92 15.65
N ARG A 83 5.65 -4.31 14.80
CA ARG A 83 5.33 -5.70 14.49
C ARG A 83 6.06 -6.09 13.21
N PHE A 84 6.99 -7.02 13.31
CA PHE A 84 7.72 -7.56 12.17
C PHE A 84 7.03 -8.85 11.71
N ILE A 85 6.51 -8.87 10.49
CA ILE A 85 5.86 -10.02 9.87
C ILE A 85 6.88 -10.75 9.01
N CYS A 86 7.37 -11.88 9.50
CA CYS A 86 8.35 -12.71 8.80
C CYS A 86 7.63 -13.81 8.02
N LEU A 87 7.55 -13.68 6.72
CA LEU A 87 6.93 -14.68 5.86
C LEU A 87 7.81 -15.93 5.75
N HIS A 88 7.21 -17.12 5.77
CA HIS A 88 7.93 -18.38 5.63
C HIS A 88 8.10 -18.80 4.16
N GLU A 89 7.41 -18.16 3.25
CA GLU A 89 7.44 -18.41 1.82
C GLU A 89 7.41 -17.12 1.01
N ALA A 90 7.82 -17.19 -0.26
CA ALA A 90 7.77 -16.06 -1.16
C ALA A 90 6.31 -15.65 -1.39
N ALA A 91 6.03 -14.36 -1.24
CA ALA A 91 4.69 -13.79 -1.38
C ALA A 91 4.71 -12.61 -2.36
N ASN A 92 3.72 -12.57 -3.25
CA ASN A 92 3.53 -11.42 -4.14
C ASN A 92 3.07 -10.17 -3.36
N LEU A 93 3.03 -9.03 -4.03
CA LEU A 93 2.66 -7.75 -3.43
C LEU A 93 1.32 -7.81 -2.70
N GLY A 94 0.29 -8.38 -3.36
CA GLY A 94 -1.05 -8.43 -2.79
C GLY A 94 -1.14 -9.29 -1.54
N VAL A 95 -0.48 -10.42 -1.49
CA VAL A 95 -0.41 -11.25 -0.28
C VAL A 95 0.19 -10.45 0.88
N ARG A 96 1.31 -9.75 0.62
CA ARG A 96 1.98 -8.92 1.64
C ARG A 96 1.08 -7.80 2.17
N VAL A 97 0.40 -7.09 1.27
CA VAL A 97 -0.53 -6.02 1.67
C VAL A 97 -1.74 -6.59 2.41
N ASN A 98 -2.32 -7.68 1.93
CA ASN A 98 -3.47 -8.33 2.57
C ASN A 98 -3.17 -8.77 4.02
N ILE A 99 -1.98 -9.34 4.25
CA ILE A 99 -1.53 -9.70 5.61
C ILE A 99 -1.38 -8.44 6.46
N GLY A 100 -0.68 -7.42 5.94
CA GLY A 100 -0.49 -6.16 6.65
C GLY A 100 -1.79 -5.48 7.04
N MET A 101 -2.81 -5.50 6.17
CA MET A 101 -4.14 -4.98 6.47
C MET A 101 -4.85 -5.77 7.58
N ARG A 102 -4.66 -7.09 7.65
CA ARG A 102 -5.21 -7.93 8.74
C ARG A 102 -4.54 -7.65 10.07
N GLU A 103 -3.23 -7.50 10.06
CA GLU A 103 -2.40 -7.28 11.25
C GLU A 103 -2.46 -5.84 11.77
N SER A 104 -2.98 -4.92 10.98
CA SER A 104 -3.22 -3.53 11.36
C SER A 104 -4.50 -3.41 12.20
N CYS A 105 -4.48 -2.52 13.21
CA CYS A 105 -5.63 -2.30 14.10
C CYS A 105 -6.41 -1.00 13.80
N SER A 106 -5.78 -0.01 13.17
CA SER A 106 -6.38 1.29 12.90
C SER A 106 -7.40 1.26 11.75
N PRO A 107 -8.36 2.20 11.71
CA PRO A 107 -9.32 2.31 10.62
C PRO A 107 -8.68 2.65 9.28
N PHE A 108 -7.51 3.29 9.31
CA PHE A 108 -6.73 3.62 8.13
C PHE A 108 -5.37 2.95 8.16
N VAL A 109 -4.87 2.52 6.98
CA VAL A 109 -3.56 1.90 6.85
C VAL A 109 -2.76 2.63 5.78
N PHE A 110 -1.64 3.20 6.17
CA PHE A 110 -0.70 3.84 5.27
C PHE A 110 0.32 2.82 4.75
N VAL A 111 0.22 2.47 3.48
CA VAL A 111 1.15 1.56 2.79
C VAL A 111 2.25 2.38 2.14
N LEU A 112 3.50 2.08 2.46
CA LEU A 112 4.69 2.69 1.85
C LEU A 112 5.85 1.69 1.80
N TRP A 113 6.90 2.06 1.05
CA TRP A 113 8.10 1.26 0.88
C TRP A 113 9.30 1.82 1.66
N ASN A 114 10.24 0.95 1.99
CA ASN A 114 11.46 1.32 2.72
C ASN A 114 12.41 2.25 1.93
N ASP A 115 12.23 2.39 0.63
CA ASP A 115 12.98 3.31 -0.25
C ASP A 115 12.24 4.63 -0.53
N GLN A 116 11.22 4.93 0.27
CA GLN A 116 10.46 6.18 0.21
C GLN A 116 10.66 6.99 1.48
N ARG A 117 10.79 8.31 1.36
CA ARG A 117 10.89 9.25 2.48
C ARG A 117 9.58 10.03 2.62
N LEU A 118 9.08 10.07 3.84
CA LEU A 118 7.85 10.76 4.17
C LEU A 118 8.12 12.23 4.49
N ALA A 119 7.44 13.15 3.80
CA ALA A 119 7.47 14.56 4.17
C ALA A 119 6.56 14.80 5.40
N THR A 120 7.14 14.62 6.59
CA THR A 120 6.41 14.63 7.88
C THR A 120 5.77 15.95 8.22
N SER A 121 6.29 17.07 7.69
CA SER A 121 5.77 18.43 7.94
C SER A 121 4.32 18.64 7.47
N THR A 122 3.80 17.76 6.61
CA THR A 122 2.44 17.86 6.07
C THR A 122 1.42 17.01 6.85
N LEU A 123 1.88 16.12 7.71
CA LEU A 123 1.02 15.28 8.56
C LEU A 123 0.57 16.07 9.79
N SER A 124 -0.66 16.48 9.78
CA SER A 124 -1.30 17.24 10.87
C SER A 124 -2.66 16.65 11.20
N SER A 125 -3.24 17.00 12.34
CA SER A 125 -4.62 16.62 12.68
C SER A 125 -5.59 16.99 11.56
N ARG A 126 -5.47 18.18 10.98
CA ARG A 126 -6.30 18.63 9.84
C ARG A 126 -6.15 17.73 8.61
N PHE A 127 -4.96 17.18 8.38
CA PHE A 127 -4.78 16.22 7.28
C PHE A 127 -5.58 14.95 7.54
N PHE A 128 -5.55 14.42 8.77
CA PHE A 128 -6.30 13.21 9.12
C PHE A 128 -7.80 13.44 9.17
N ASP A 129 -8.27 14.62 9.59
CA ASP A 129 -9.69 14.99 9.45
C ASP A 129 -10.12 14.93 7.98
N LYS A 130 -9.29 15.46 7.08
CA LYS A 130 -9.53 15.39 5.64
C LYS A 130 -9.49 13.95 5.08
N VAL A 131 -8.66 13.06 5.62
CA VAL A 131 -8.64 11.63 5.25
C VAL A 131 -10.00 11.00 5.53
N VAL A 132 -10.61 11.32 6.67
CA VAL A 132 -11.95 10.85 7.03
C VAL A 132 -13.01 11.45 6.11
N ASP A 133 -12.98 12.78 5.90
CA ASP A 133 -13.99 13.50 5.10
C ASP A 133 -14.01 13.08 3.62
N LEU A 134 -12.89 12.72 3.04
CA LEU A 134 -12.80 12.30 1.64
C LEU A 134 -13.47 10.97 1.36
N ASP A 135 -13.69 10.16 2.39
CA ASP A 135 -14.38 8.87 2.31
C ASP A 135 -13.95 7.99 1.12
N ALA A 136 -12.65 7.96 0.84
CA ALA A 136 -12.07 7.22 -0.28
C ALA A 136 -11.61 5.81 0.15
N ALA A 137 -11.63 4.85 -0.78
CA ALA A 137 -11.03 3.54 -0.54
C ALA A 137 -9.50 3.62 -0.38
N CYS A 138 -8.88 4.55 -1.10
CA CYS A 138 -7.45 4.85 -0.97
C CYS A 138 -7.17 6.32 -1.31
N LEU A 139 -6.28 6.95 -0.53
CA LEU A 139 -5.71 8.26 -0.83
C LEU A 139 -4.28 8.07 -1.32
N VAL A 140 -4.02 8.42 -2.58
CA VAL A 140 -2.70 8.30 -3.19
C VAL A 140 -1.87 9.57 -2.96
N PRO A 141 -0.56 9.44 -2.66
CA PRO A 141 0.30 10.57 -2.35
C PRO A 141 0.79 11.31 -3.61
N THR A 142 1.34 12.51 -3.38
CA THR A 142 2.34 13.09 -4.29
C THR A 142 3.60 12.23 -4.21
N LEU A 143 4.03 11.70 -5.34
CA LEU A 143 5.28 10.96 -5.45
C LEU A 143 6.30 11.79 -6.23
N ASN A 144 7.50 11.93 -5.69
CA ASN A 144 8.62 12.53 -6.39
C ASN A 144 9.77 11.51 -6.49
N ASP A 145 10.57 11.64 -7.51
CA ASP A 145 11.83 10.90 -7.63
C ASP A 145 12.94 11.52 -6.77
N ALA A 146 14.13 10.92 -6.79
CA ALA A 146 15.28 11.40 -6.04
C ALA A 146 15.75 12.82 -6.44
N THR A 147 15.35 13.30 -7.62
CA THR A 147 15.66 14.67 -8.08
C THR A 147 14.61 15.69 -7.64
N GLY A 148 13.52 15.25 -7.02
CA GLY A 148 12.37 16.06 -6.66
C GLY A 148 11.36 16.27 -7.80
N SER A 149 11.55 15.58 -8.94
CA SER A 149 10.62 15.66 -10.07
C SER A 149 9.36 14.83 -9.78
N PRO A 150 8.16 15.33 -10.14
CA PRO A 150 6.92 14.61 -9.88
C PRO A 150 6.82 13.34 -10.73
N VAL A 151 6.49 12.22 -10.09
CA VAL A 151 6.20 10.94 -10.73
C VAL A 151 4.77 10.97 -11.30
N PRO A 152 4.55 10.50 -12.55
CA PRO A 152 3.21 10.35 -13.12
C PRO A 152 2.43 9.22 -12.41
N SER A 153 1.89 9.50 -11.22
CA SER A 153 1.28 8.53 -10.32
C SER A 153 -0.24 8.47 -10.37
N ILE A 154 -0.87 9.39 -11.10
CA ILE A 154 -2.33 9.38 -11.30
C ILE A 154 -2.65 8.63 -12.59
N SER A 155 -3.39 7.55 -12.45
CA SER A 155 -3.74 6.64 -13.54
C SER A 155 -5.15 6.91 -14.03
N HIS A 156 -5.30 7.26 -15.32
CA HIS A 156 -6.58 7.49 -15.95
C HIS A 156 -6.93 6.36 -16.92
N PRO A 157 -8.20 5.91 -16.93
CA PRO A 157 -8.66 5.01 -17.99
C PRO A 157 -8.69 5.72 -19.32
N ALA A 158 -8.25 5.05 -20.37
CA ALA A 158 -8.30 5.53 -21.73
C ALA A 158 -8.74 4.40 -22.67
N GLN A 159 -9.23 4.77 -23.83
CA GLN A 159 -9.61 3.83 -24.89
C GLN A 159 -8.77 4.10 -26.14
N SER A 160 -8.22 3.05 -26.69
CA SER A 160 -7.53 3.10 -28.01
C SER A 160 -8.16 2.04 -28.93
N GLY A 161 -9.03 2.48 -29.82
CA GLY A 161 -9.88 1.57 -30.58
C GLY A 161 -10.82 0.79 -29.66
N LYS A 162 -10.71 -0.54 -29.65
CA LYS A 162 -11.45 -1.43 -28.74
C LYS A 162 -10.65 -1.84 -27.48
N ALA A 163 -9.40 -1.38 -27.35
CA ALA A 163 -8.54 -1.76 -26.25
C ALA A 163 -8.65 -0.77 -25.08
N PHE A 164 -8.82 -1.31 -23.89
CA PHE A 164 -8.65 -0.57 -22.64
C PHE A 164 -7.16 -0.25 -22.43
N ARG A 165 -6.88 0.98 -22.05
CA ARG A 165 -5.55 1.46 -21.71
C ARG A 165 -5.56 2.26 -20.43
N VAL A 166 -4.41 2.37 -19.80
CA VAL A 166 -4.17 3.25 -18.67
C VAL A 166 -3.11 4.28 -19.05
N VAL A 167 -3.40 5.54 -18.77
CA VAL A 167 -2.48 6.66 -19.03
C VAL A 167 -2.06 7.24 -17.69
N PRO A 168 -0.78 7.08 -17.30
CA PRO A 168 -0.25 7.72 -16.11
C PRO A 168 0.00 9.20 -16.39
N LEU A 169 -0.44 10.05 -15.47
CA LEU A 169 -0.28 11.51 -15.53
C LEU A 169 0.28 12.03 -14.20
N PRO A 170 1.02 13.15 -14.21
CA PRO A 170 1.34 13.85 -12.98
C PRO A 170 0.05 14.40 -12.35
N PRO A 171 -0.06 14.42 -11.01
CA PRO A 171 -1.24 14.92 -10.31
C PRO A 171 -1.43 16.42 -10.58
N LYS A 172 -2.68 16.85 -10.77
CA LYS A 172 -3.03 18.23 -11.11
C LYS A 172 -3.78 18.95 -10.00
N ALA A 173 -4.74 18.29 -9.38
CA ALA A 173 -5.62 18.88 -8.38
C ALA A 173 -5.88 17.93 -7.23
N ASP A 174 -5.95 18.48 -6.03
CA ASP A 174 -6.28 17.72 -4.83
C ASP A 174 -7.68 17.08 -4.95
N GLY A 175 -7.81 15.82 -4.57
CA GLY A 175 -9.03 15.03 -4.73
C GLY A 175 -9.23 14.43 -6.14
N GLU A 176 -8.29 14.63 -7.08
CA GLU A 176 -8.32 14.00 -8.41
C GLU A 176 -8.43 12.48 -8.30
N LYS A 177 -9.25 11.86 -9.14
CA LYS A 177 -9.45 10.42 -9.12
C LYS A 177 -8.32 9.70 -9.86
N SER A 178 -7.82 8.64 -9.26
CA SER A 178 -6.91 7.68 -9.89
C SER A 178 -7.58 6.34 -10.04
N LEU A 179 -7.24 5.60 -11.08
CA LEU A 179 -7.77 4.26 -11.31
C LEU A 179 -7.22 3.24 -10.31
N TYR A 180 -5.95 3.35 -9.94
CA TYR A 180 -5.30 2.52 -8.92
C TYR A 180 -4.19 3.30 -8.20
N PRO A 181 -3.75 2.86 -7.01
CA PRO A 181 -2.60 3.46 -6.32
C PRO A 181 -1.29 2.99 -6.95
N PHE A 182 -0.52 3.95 -7.52
CA PHE A 182 0.81 3.67 -8.06
C PHE A 182 1.69 3.03 -6.97
N ASP A 183 2.43 1.99 -7.33
CA ASP A 183 3.31 1.24 -6.42
C ASP A 183 2.61 0.74 -5.12
N ALA A 184 1.28 0.60 -5.15
CA ALA A 184 0.42 0.31 -4.00
C ALA A 184 0.54 1.32 -2.84
N CYS A 185 1.18 2.48 -3.05
CA CYS A 185 1.38 3.49 -2.02
C CYS A 185 0.12 4.31 -1.76
N GLY A 186 -0.20 4.53 -0.49
CA GLY A 186 -1.31 5.39 -0.10
C GLY A 186 -1.89 5.07 1.26
N ILE A 187 -2.83 5.90 1.69
CA ILE A 187 -3.63 5.67 2.90
C ILE A 187 -4.94 5.01 2.50
N TYR A 188 -5.12 3.76 2.90
CA TYR A 188 -6.30 2.97 2.61
C TYR A 188 -7.29 3.03 3.77
N SER A 189 -8.59 3.16 3.47
CA SER A 189 -9.63 2.77 4.41
C SER A 189 -9.58 1.25 4.58
N ARG A 190 -9.24 0.78 5.78
CA ARG A 190 -9.12 -0.64 6.07
C ARG A 190 -10.45 -1.37 5.87
N GLU A 191 -11.55 -0.76 6.29
CA GLU A 191 -12.89 -1.32 6.10
C GLU A 191 -13.21 -1.51 4.61
N LYS A 192 -13.08 -0.45 3.80
CA LYS A 192 -13.34 -0.53 2.36
C LYS A 192 -12.41 -1.50 1.65
N PHE A 193 -11.12 -1.54 2.03
CA PHE A 193 -10.18 -2.51 1.50
C PHE A 193 -10.63 -3.96 1.76
N MET A 194 -11.09 -4.25 2.98
CA MET A 194 -11.58 -5.58 3.35
C MET A 194 -12.90 -5.93 2.63
N LEU A 195 -13.84 -4.98 2.54
CA LEU A 195 -15.10 -5.16 1.82
C LEU A 195 -14.88 -5.41 0.32
N LEU A 196 -13.90 -4.75 -0.29
CA LEU A 196 -13.48 -4.98 -1.67
C LEU A 196 -12.75 -6.32 -1.86
N GLY A 197 -12.46 -7.06 -0.80
CA GLY A 197 -11.76 -8.35 -0.82
C GLY A 197 -10.24 -8.25 -0.95
N GLY A 198 -9.64 -7.07 -0.73
CA GLY A 198 -8.21 -6.83 -0.80
C GLY A 198 -7.62 -6.96 -2.21
N PHE A 199 -6.31 -7.17 -2.31
CA PHE A 199 -5.66 -7.51 -3.57
C PHE A 199 -5.87 -8.98 -3.92
N ASP A 200 -6.08 -9.28 -5.20
CA ASP A 200 -6.22 -10.66 -5.68
C ASP A 200 -4.86 -11.37 -5.71
N TRP A 201 -4.63 -12.27 -4.78
CA TRP A 201 -3.38 -13.00 -4.65
C TRP A 201 -3.09 -13.96 -5.81
N THR A 202 -4.12 -14.33 -6.61
CA THR A 202 -3.97 -15.21 -7.78
C THR A 202 -3.35 -14.47 -8.98
N ILE A 203 -3.32 -13.13 -8.94
CA ILE A 203 -2.63 -12.28 -9.91
C ILE A 203 -1.24 -12.01 -9.36
N GLY A 204 -0.19 -12.56 -10.00
CA GLY A 204 1.20 -12.42 -9.54
C GLY A 204 1.84 -11.09 -9.92
N ASN A 205 1.50 -10.57 -11.12
CA ASN A 205 2.04 -9.30 -11.62
C ASN A 205 1.45 -8.11 -10.85
N PRO A 206 2.30 -7.28 -10.20
CA PRO A 206 1.84 -6.17 -9.35
C PRO A 206 1.02 -5.10 -10.09
N TYR A 207 1.28 -4.87 -11.38
CA TYR A 207 0.51 -3.92 -12.18
C TYR A 207 -0.93 -4.39 -12.36
N TRP A 208 -1.15 -5.61 -12.84
CA TRP A 208 -2.48 -6.17 -13.05
C TRP A 208 -3.23 -6.37 -11.72
N GLN A 209 -2.52 -6.65 -10.64
CA GLN A 209 -3.07 -6.79 -9.31
C GLN A 209 -3.63 -5.47 -8.76
N LYS A 210 -2.89 -4.36 -8.90
CA LYS A 210 -3.34 -3.01 -8.51
C LYS A 210 -4.51 -2.55 -9.37
N LEU A 211 -4.43 -2.80 -10.69
CA LEU A 211 -5.49 -2.45 -11.63
C LEU A 211 -6.79 -3.22 -11.34
N ASP A 212 -6.70 -4.51 -11.01
CA ASP A 212 -7.85 -5.33 -10.57
C ASP A 212 -8.52 -4.73 -9.32
N PHE A 213 -7.74 -4.34 -8.33
CA PHE A 213 -8.27 -3.68 -7.12
C PHE A 213 -8.97 -2.37 -7.46
N GLY A 214 -8.37 -1.54 -8.29
CA GLY A 214 -8.94 -0.26 -8.72
C GLY A 214 -10.24 -0.42 -9.51
N MET A 215 -10.30 -1.39 -10.43
CA MET A 215 -11.52 -1.70 -11.18
C MET A 215 -12.64 -2.18 -10.27
N ARG A 216 -12.36 -3.05 -9.30
CA ARG A 216 -13.36 -3.47 -8.31
C ARG A 216 -13.84 -2.30 -7.46
N ALA A 217 -12.93 -1.44 -6.99
CA ALA A 217 -13.31 -0.24 -6.26
C ALA A 217 -14.27 0.61 -7.08
N TRP A 218 -13.94 0.87 -8.34
CA TRP A 218 -14.80 1.63 -9.26
C TRP A 218 -16.18 0.98 -9.46
N LEU A 219 -16.23 -0.33 -9.70
CA LEU A 219 -17.48 -1.07 -9.92
C LEU A 219 -18.39 -1.08 -8.68
N TRP A 220 -17.82 -0.94 -7.50
CA TRP A 220 -18.55 -0.87 -6.23
C TRP A 220 -18.87 0.56 -5.79
N GLY A 221 -18.59 1.55 -6.64
CA GLY A 221 -18.86 2.96 -6.35
C GLY A 221 -17.83 3.63 -5.44
N GLU A 222 -16.75 2.92 -5.12
CA GLU A 222 -15.66 3.46 -4.31
C GLU A 222 -14.68 4.27 -5.16
N THR A 223 -13.92 5.15 -4.50
CA THR A 223 -12.97 6.02 -5.20
C THR A 223 -11.57 5.88 -4.64
N ILE A 224 -10.58 6.02 -5.54
CA ILE A 224 -9.18 6.24 -5.19
C ILE A 224 -8.88 7.69 -5.56
N ARG A 225 -8.39 8.48 -4.61
CA ARG A 225 -8.24 9.93 -4.77
C ARG A 225 -6.83 10.40 -4.43
N TYR A 226 -6.39 11.42 -5.13
CA TYR A 226 -5.13 12.08 -4.85
C TYR A 226 -5.24 12.99 -3.62
N ALA A 227 -4.24 12.91 -2.75
CA ALA A 227 -4.09 13.78 -1.58
C ALA A 227 -2.79 14.58 -1.68
N GLN A 228 -2.86 15.84 -2.09
CA GLN A 228 -1.70 16.70 -2.32
C GLN A 228 -0.84 16.88 -1.06
N ALA A 229 -1.44 16.86 0.12
CA ALA A 229 -0.74 17.00 1.39
C ALA A 229 0.07 15.76 1.78
N LEU A 230 -0.29 14.56 1.27
CA LEU A 230 0.47 13.35 1.50
C LEU A 230 1.63 13.29 0.49
N ARG A 231 2.88 13.38 0.96
CA ARG A 231 4.05 13.46 0.08
C ARG A 231 5.09 12.42 0.43
N LEU A 232 5.53 11.68 -0.59
CA LEU A 232 6.60 10.71 -0.51
C LEU A 232 7.65 11.00 -1.59
N ASN A 233 8.91 10.87 -1.24
CA ASN A 233 10.02 11.00 -2.17
C ASN A 233 10.75 9.66 -2.25
N TYR A 234 11.01 9.15 -3.45
CA TYR A 234 11.85 7.97 -3.62
C TYR A 234 13.32 8.31 -3.37
N ASP A 235 14.05 7.40 -2.74
CA ASP A 235 15.52 7.52 -2.59
C ASP A 235 16.25 7.31 -3.93
N GLY A 236 15.57 6.72 -4.92
CA GLY A 236 16.08 6.42 -6.25
C GLY A 236 15.04 6.68 -7.35
N ALA A 237 15.15 5.94 -8.43
CA ALA A 237 14.14 5.93 -9.48
C ALA A 237 12.88 5.19 -9.02
N PRO A 238 11.67 5.70 -9.31
CA PRO A 238 10.44 4.96 -9.06
C PRO A 238 10.43 3.65 -9.87
N PRO A 239 9.75 2.59 -9.38
CA PRO A 239 9.69 1.33 -10.09
C PRO A 239 8.95 1.49 -11.42
N ALA A 240 9.47 0.86 -12.47
CA ALA A 240 8.76 0.72 -13.73
C ALA A 240 7.60 -0.27 -13.58
N GLU A 241 6.46 0.03 -14.18
CA GLU A 241 5.31 -0.86 -14.20
C GLU A 241 5.42 -1.83 -15.37
N ASP A 242 5.36 -3.12 -15.08
CA ASP A 242 5.31 -4.18 -16.10
C ASP A 242 3.87 -4.38 -16.59
N THR A 243 3.56 -3.80 -17.73
CA THR A 243 2.26 -3.87 -18.40
C THR A 243 2.18 -4.99 -19.43
N THR A 244 3.15 -5.92 -19.45
CA THR A 244 3.20 -7.03 -20.42
C THR A 244 1.93 -7.88 -20.32
N PRO A 245 1.25 -8.15 -21.45
CA PRO A 245 0.08 -9.02 -21.48
C PRO A 245 0.50 -10.49 -21.32
N ASP A 246 0.39 -10.99 -20.11
CA ASP A 246 0.69 -12.36 -19.72
C ASP A 246 -0.56 -13.11 -19.23
N ALA A 247 -0.38 -14.22 -18.51
CA ALA A 247 -1.48 -14.97 -17.92
C ALA A 247 -2.27 -14.14 -16.88
N ASP A 248 -1.60 -13.22 -16.18
CA ASP A 248 -2.22 -12.36 -15.18
C ASP A 248 -3.08 -11.26 -15.83
N TYR A 249 -2.65 -10.74 -16.99
CA TYR A 249 -3.52 -9.93 -17.85
C TYR A 249 -4.80 -10.69 -18.23
N GLY A 250 -4.68 -11.95 -18.61
CA GLY A 250 -5.85 -12.78 -18.93
C GLY A 250 -6.81 -12.90 -17.73
N ARG A 251 -6.30 -13.17 -16.53
CA ARG A 251 -7.11 -13.20 -15.29
C ARG A 251 -7.79 -11.88 -15.01
N PHE A 252 -7.05 -10.77 -15.09
CA PHE A 252 -7.58 -9.43 -14.93
C PHE A 252 -8.71 -9.15 -15.95
N TRP A 253 -8.49 -9.46 -17.23
CA TRP A 253 -9.44 -9.22 -18.30
C TRP A 253 -10.77 -9.96 -18.07
N PHE A 254 -10.71 -11.28 -17.89
CA PHE A 254 -11.91 -12.11 -17.69
C PHE A 254 -12.71 -11.72 -16.45
N LYS A 255 -12.05 -11.20 -15.45
CA LYS A 255 -12.69 -10.82 -14.20
C LYS A 255 -13.37 -9.45 -14.26
N ASN A 256 -12.78 -8.49 -14.97
CA ASN A 256 -13.19 -7.09 -14.89
C ASN A 256 -13.76 -6.53 -16.18
N LEU A 257 -13.45 -7.08 -17.36
CA LEU A 257 -13.78 -6.47 -18.66
C LEU A 257 -14.53 -7.40 -19.62
N ALA A 258 -14.65 -8.70 -19.34
CA ALA A 258 -15.37 -9.68 -20.18
C ALA A 258 -16.88 -9.72 -19.90
#